data_084176657f2cfaaf0c7b439900f33cac
#
_entry.id   084176657f2cfaaf0c7b439900f33cac
#
_cell.length_a   1.000
_cell.length_b   1.000
_cell.length_c   1.000
_cell.angle_alpha   90.00
_cell.angle_beta   90.00
_cell.angle_gamma   90.00
#
_symmetry.space_group_name_H-M   'P 1'
#
loop_
_entity.id
_entity.type
_entity.pdbx_description
1 polymer ?
#
loop_
_entity_poly.entity_id
_entity_poly.type
_entity_poly.pdbx_seq_one_letter_code
_entity_poly.pdbx_strand_id
1 'polypeptide(L)'
;MDPSLPDALREILPEMQLWRCHQCGQCSSVCPSYQHGGIRIGEIIERASVGALEVSRDPSIWLCMLCQGCTERCQLGADPATVITLIRNLAAASGNLPRHLAEEAKLLLETGLSFPQTGLTKKLRKEMGLKEVEVEDSSLRDLKLIVSRTRLGRLKLE
;
A
#
# COMPACT_ATOMS: atom_id res chain seq x y z
N MET A 1 4.06 19.85 11.67
CA MET A 1 2.93 18.99 12.03
C MET A 1 1.71 19.52 11.31
N ASP A 2 0.91 18.66 10.70
CA ASP A 2 -0.34 19.03 10.07
C ASP A 2 -1.50 18.48 10.91
N PRO A 3 -2.23 19.32 11.63
CA PRO A 3 -3.32 18.88 12.49
C PRO A 3 -4.51 18.29 11.71
N SER A 4 -4.59 18.52 10.40
CA SER A 4 -5.65 17.97 9.56
C SER A 4 -5.47 16.48 9.23
N LEU A 5 -4.26 15.91 9.36
CA LEU A 5 -3.99 14.50 9.03
C LEU A 5 -4.80 13.53 9.90
N PRO A 6 -4.84 13.66 11.25
CA PRO A 6 -5.68 12.78 12.06
C PRO A 6 -7.15 12.88 11.71
N ASP A 7 -7.64 14.07 11.38
CA ASP A 7 -9.03 14.28 11.01
C ASP A 7 -9.34 13.67 9.63
N ALA A 8 -8.45 13.82 8.66
CA ALA A 8 -8.57 13.17 7.36
C ALA A 8 -8.56 11.62 7.48
N LEU A 9 -7.77 11.06 8.38
CA LEU A 9 -7.80 9.62 8.67
C LEU A 9 -9.13 9.20 9.31
N ARG A 10 -9.70 10.00 10.19
CA ARG A 10 -11.03 9.75 10.81
C ARG A 10 -12.16 9.83 9.80
N GLU A 11 -12.12 10.78 8.87
CA GLU A 11 -13.14 10.91 7.82
C GLU A 11 -13.17 9.67 6.91
N ILE A 12 -12.00 9.08 6.63
CA ILE A 12 -11.90 7.87 5.79
C ILE A 12 -12.35 6.62 6.56
N LEU A 13 -12.04 6.55 7.84
CA LEU A 13 -12.37 5.42 8.72
C LEU A 13 -12.84 5.92 10.10
N PRO A 14 -14.12 6.26 10.24
CA PRO A 14 -14.67 6.74 11.51
C PRO A 14 -14.52 5.75 12.67
N GLU A 15 -14.47 4.46 12.36
CA GLU A 15 -14.36 3.37 13.35
C GLU A 15 -12.93 3.22 13.88
N MET A 16 -11.94 3.77 13.17
CA MET A 16 -10.53 3.67 13.53
C MET A 16 -10.24 4.46 14.82
N GLN A 17 -9.75 3.75 15.82
CA GLN A 17 -9.51 4.31 17.15
C GLN A 17 -8.01 4.64 17.37
N LEU A 18 -7.44 5.42 16.45
CA LEU A 18 -6.03 5.79 16.44
C LEU A 18 -5.55 6.36 17.79
N TRP A 19 -6.38 7.21 18.43
CA TRP A 19 -6.09 7.84 19.73
C TRP A 19 -6.07 6.88 20.92
N ARG A 20 -6.55 5.65 20.78
CA ARG A 20 -6.47 4.64 21.84
C ARG A 20 -5.10 3.97 21.93
N CYS A 21 -4.22 4.23 20.98
CA CYS A 21 -2.89 3.65 20.99
C CYS A 21 -2.08 4.17 22.20
N HIS A 22 -1.72 3.30 23.11
CA HIS A 22 -0.87 3.60 24.26
C HIS A 22 0.53 3.00 24.14
N GLN A 23 1.00 2.73 22.91
CA GLN A 23 2.37 2.30 22.63
C GLN A 23 2.79 0.98 23.31
N CYS A 24 1.88 0.01 23.47
CA CYS A 24 2.15 -1.27 24.16
C CYS A 24 3.15 -2.17 23.42
N GLY A 25 3.47 -1.88 22.15
CA GLY A 25 4.46 -2.61 21.34
C GLY A 25 4.00 -3.93 20.74
N GLN A 26 2.79 -4.42 21.02
CA GLN A 26 2.27 -5.69 20.50
C GLN A 26 2.29 -5.77 18.97
N CYS A 27 1.93 -4.70 18.28
CA CYS A 27 1.96 -4.64 16.82
C CYS A 27 3.38 -4.72 16.25
N SER A 28 4.36 -4.12 16.93
CA SER A 28 5.78 -4.14 16.49
C SER A 28 6.43 -5.50 16.74
N SER A 29 6.07 -6.18 17.82
CA SER A 29 6.66 -7.48 18.18
C SER A 29 6.38 -8.58 17.17
N VAL A 30 5.25 -8.51 16.44
CA VAL A 30 4.86 -9.50 15.44
C VAL A 30 5.16 -9.06 13.99
N CYS A 31 5.73 -7.87 13.82
CA CYS A 31 5.90 -7.30 12.48
C CYS A 31 7.16 -7.82 11.79
N PRO A 32 7.05 -8.58 10.67
CA PRO A 32 8.22 -9.03 9.93
C PRO A 32 9.00 -7.86 9.31
N SER A 33 8.32 -6.79 8.89
CA SER A 33 8.97 -5.59 8.38
C SER A 33 9.91 -4.97 9.40
N TYR A 34 9.50 -4.89 10.67
CA TYR A 34 10.35 -4.36 11.74
C TYR A 34 11.60 -5.21 11.96
N GLN A 35 11.48 -6.54 11.87
CA GLN A 35 12.60 -7.47 12.01
C GLN A 35 13.62 -7.33 10.87
N HIS A 36 13.21 -6.81 9.71
CA HIS A 36 14.03 -6.62 8.51
C HIS A 36 14.33 -5.14 8.19
N GLY A 37 14.35 -4.29 9.20
CA GLY A 37 14.76 -2.89 9.05
C GLY A 37 13.65 -1.91 8.68
N GLY A 38 12.38 -2.35 8.69
CA GLY A 38 11.23 -1.44 8.62
C GLY A 38 11.01 -0.66 9.91
N ILE A 39 10.20 0.38 9.87
CA ILE A 39 9.94 1.18 11.06
C ILE A 39 8.99 0.45 12.03
N ARG A 40 9.09 0.80 13.31
CA ARG A 40 8.22 0.30 14.35
C ARG A 40 6.78 0.74 14.11
N ILE A 41 5.85 -0.21 14.05
CA ILE A 41 4.45 0.08 13.74
C ILE A 41 3.83 1.08 14.73
N GLY A 42 4.10 0.92 16.03
CA GLY A 42 3.65 1.86 17.06
C GLY A 42 4.11 3.29 16.80
N GLU A 43 5.33 3.49 16.29
CA GLU A 43 5.88 4.78 15.91
C GLU A 43 5.12 5.39 14.72
N ILE A 44 4.77 4.59 13.71
CA ILE A 44 3.93 5.07 12.60
C ILE A 44 2.58 5.58 13.14
N ILE A 45 1.95 4.83 14.03
CA ILE A 45 0.67 5.20 14.63
C ILE A 45 0.80 6.49 15.45
N GLU A 46 1.83 6.62 16.26
CA GLU A 46 2.10 7.82 17.05
C GLU A 46 2.28 9.04 16.15
N ARG A 47 3.16 8.95 15.16
CA ARG A 47 3.42 10.02 14.19
C ARG A 47 2.16 10.42 13.41
N ALA A 48 1.34 9.44 13.01
CA ALA A 48 0.07 9.69 12.37
C ALA A 48 -0.92 10.40 13.29
N SER A 49 -0.98 10.02 14.57
CA SER A 49 -1.93 10.59 15.55
C SER A 49 -1.63 12.06 15.89
N VAL A 50 -0.38 12.48 15.78
CA VAL A 50 0.04 13.87 15.99
C VAL A 50 0.17 14.67 14.68
N GLY A 51 -0.22 14.11 13.54
CA GLY A 51 -0.19 14.80 12.26
C GLY A 51 1.22 15.01 11.70
N ALA A 52 2.16 14.11 11.99
CA ALA A 52 3.52 14.17 11.48
C ALA A 52 3.56 13.71 10.00
N LEU A 53 3.36 14.63 9.06
CA LEU A 53 3.31 14.34 7.62
C LEU A 53 4.58 13.72 7.06
N GLU A 54 5.73 13.94 7.69
CA GLU A 54 7.01 13.34 7.32
C GLU A 54 6.95 11.80 7.33
N VAL A 55 6.02 11.18 8.05
CA VAL A 55 5.80 9.73 8.01
C VAL A 55 5.46 9.23 6.60
N SER A 56 4.78 10.02 5.78
CA SER A 56 4.46 9.69 4.39
C SER A 56 5.69 9.72 3.46
N ARG A 57 6.79 10.32 3.91
CA ARG A 57 8.07 10.39 3.18
C ARG A 57 9.07 9.33 3.63
N ASP A 58 8.76 8.61 4.68
CA ASP A 58 9.62 7.55 5.21
C ASP A 58 9.58 6.33 4.27
N PRO A 59 10.70 5.93 3.63
CA PRO A 59 10.69 4.82 2.70
C PRO A 59 10.36 3.48 3.36
N SER A 60 10.54 3.36 4.67
CA SER A 60 10.27 2.13 5.41
C SER A 60 8.78 1.76 5.46
N ILE A 61 7.86 2.72 5.25
CA ILE A 61 6.43 2.42 5.15
C ILE A 61 6.14 1.42 4.02
N TRP A 62 6.93 1.44 2.95
CA TRP A 62 6.79 0.56 1.79
C TRP A 62 7.24 -0.88 2.05
N LEU A 63 7.97 -1.13 3.14
CA LEU A 63 8.36 -2.47 3.57
C LEU A 63 7.22 -3.23 4.28
N CYS A 64 6.07 -2.60 4.54
CA CYS A 64 4.92 -3.28 5.11
C CYS A 64 4.32 -4.28 4.11
N MET A 65 4.18 -5.53 4.51
CA MET A 65 3.63 -6.62 3.70
C MET A 65 2.09 -6.69 3.74
N LEU A 66 1.42 -5.80 4.46
CA LEU A 66 -0.03 -5.79 4.66
C LEU A 66 -0.59 -7.13 5.18
N CYS A 67 0.19 -7.85 6.00
CA CYS A 67 -0.17 -9.17 6.52
C CYS A 67 -1.24 -9.14 7.62
N GLN A 68 -1.72 -7.96 8.03
CA GLN A 68 -2.74 -7.73 9.07
C GLN A 68 -2.34 -8.15 10.50
N GLY A 69 -1.20 -8.79 10.72
CA GLY A 69 -0.79 -9.30 12.03
C GLY A 69 -0.77 -8.24 13.15
N CYS A 70 -0.46 -6.98 12.82
CA CYS A 70 -0.49 -5.86 13.77
C CYS A 70 -1.92 -5.47 14.15
N THR A 71 -2.88 -5.55 13.23
CA THR A 71 -4.31 -5.28 13.46
C THR A 71 -4.91 -6.36 14.35
N GLU A 72 -4.67 -7.63 14.03
CA GLU A 72 -5.14 -8.78 14.82
C GLU A 72 -4.61 -8.78 16.26
N ARG A 73 -3.42 -8.25 16.48
CA ARG A 73 -2.81 -8.15 17.82
C ARG A 73 -3.22 -6.90 18.57
N CYS A 74 -3.88 -5.95 17.95
CA CYS A 74 -4.27 -4.69 18.58
C CYS A 74 -5.53 -4.86 19.43
N GLN A 75 -5.38 -4.96 20.73
CA GLN A 75 -6.51 -5.06 21.65
C GLN A 75 -7.36 -3.76 21.75
N LEU A 76 -6.83 -2.67 21.21
CA LEU A 76 -7.44 -1.34 21.32
C LEU A 76 -8.16 -0.90 20.06
N GLY A 77 -8.13 -1.71 19.00
CA GLY A 77 -8.81 -1.41 17.74
C GLY A 77 -8.19 -0.23 16.96
N ALA A 78 -6.89 0.04 17.12
CA ALA A 78 -6.22 1.14 16.39
C ALA A 78 -5.99 0.85 14.90
N ASP A 79 -6.26 -0.38 14.44
CA ASP A 79 -6.11 -0.86 13.06
C ASP A 79 -4.83 -0.38 12.35
N PRO A 80 -3.64 -0.78 12.82
CA PRO A 80 -2.39 -0.25 12.29
C PRO A 80 -2.16 -0.54 10.80
N ALA A 81 -2.64 -1.66 10.27
CA ALA A 81 -2.46 -2.01 8.86
C ALA A 81 -3.18 -1.04 7.93
N THR A 82 -4.39 -0.65 8.30
CA THR A 82 -5.16 0.34 7.54
C THR A 82 -4.55 1.73 7.65
N VAL A 83 -4.05 2.13 8.83
CA VAL A 83 -3.30 3.39 8.99
C VAL A 83 -2.13 3.46 8.03
N ILE A 84 -1.31 2.40 7.95
CA ILE A 84 -0.17 2.35 7.02
C ILE A 84 -0.64 2.44 5.57
N THR A 85 -1.72 1.77 5.21
CA THR A 85 -2.29 1.83 3.85
C THR A 85 -2.71 3.26 3.49
N LEU A 86 -3.35 3.98 4.40
CA LEU A 86 -3.73 5.38 4.19
C LEU A 86 -2.52 6.29 4.05
N ILE A 87 -1.49 6.10 4.88
CA ILE A 87 -0.23 6.85 4.79
C ILE A 87 0.45 6.59 3.44
N ARG A 88 0.49 5.35 2.95
CA ARG A 88 0.99 5.01 1.60
C ARG A 88 0.19 5.69 0.50
N ASN A 89 -1.13 5.75 0.62
CA ASN A 89 -1.97 6.46 -0.35
C ASN A 89 -1.66 7.95 -0.38
N LEU A 90 -1.43 8.58 0.77
CA LEU A 90 -0.98 9.97 0.87
C LEU A 90 0.41 10.16 0.28
N ALA A 91 1.34 9.25 0.57
CA ALA A 91 2.69 9.25 0.02
C ALA A 91 2.66 9.19 -1.52
N ALA A 92 1.91 8.25 -2.08
CA ALA A 92 1.76 8.10 -3.53
C ALA A 92 1.13 9.34 -4.17
N ALA A 93 0.08 9.90 -3.56
CA ALA A 93 -0.57 11.12 -4.04
C ALA A 93 0.36 12.34 -4.01
N SER A 94 1.33 12.36 -3.08
CA SER A 94 2.35 13.42 -2.97
C SER A 94 3.59 13.18 -3.86
N GLY A 95 3.57 12.15 -4.71
CA GLY A 95 4.71 11.81 -5.59
C GLY A 95 5.81 11.00 -4.90
N ASN A 96 5.59 10.52 -3.68
CA ASN A 96 6.54 9.69 -2.94
C ASN A 96 6.23 8.19 -3.13
N LEU A 97 6.07 7.77 -4.38
CA LEU A 97 5.86 6.38 -4.77
C LEU A 97 7.20 5.76 -5.18
N PRO A 98 7.61 4.60 -4.63
CA PRO A 98 8.81 3.90 -5.06
C PRO A 98 8.77 3.58 -6.56
N ARG A 99 9.89 3.78 -7.24
CA ARG A 99 10.00 3.60 -8.69
C ARG A 99 9.52 2.25 -9.19
N HIS A 100 9.88 1.16 -8.50
CA HIS A 100 9.46 -0.19 -8.88
C HIS A 100 7.94 -0.38 -8.82
N LEU A 101 7.22 0.27 -7.86
CA LEU A 101 5.75 0.23 -7.80
C LEU A 101 5.12 1.11 -8.88
N ALA A 102 5.75 2.23 -9.24
CA ALA A 102 5.30 3.04 -10.36
C ALA A 102 5.44 2.28 -11.69
N GLU A 103 6.56 1.57 -11.90
CA GLU A 103 6.81 0.73 -13.07
C GLU A 103 5.81 -0.43 -13.16
N GLU A 104 5.46 -1.07 -12.03
CA GLU A 104 4.43 -2.11 -11.97
C GLU A 104 3.05 -1.56 -12.34
N ALA A 105 2.69 -0.39 -11.80
CA ALA A 105 1.43 0.26 -12.13
C ALA A 105 1.35 0.65 -13.62
N LYS A 106 2.43 1.13 -14.21
CA LYS A 106 2.51 1.40 -15.66
C LYS A 106 2.29 0.13 -16.46
N LEU A 107 3.00 -0.94 -16.13
CA LEU A 107 2.87 -2.22 -16.81
C LEU A 107 1.41 -2.73 -16.77
N LEU A 108 0.76 -2.64 -15.61
CA LEU A 108 -0.65 -3.01 -15.47
C LEU A 108 -1.54 -2.18 -16.41
N LEU A 109 -1.34 -0.86 -16.46
CA LEU A 109 -2.14 0.03 -17.30
C LEU A 109 -1.92 -0.16 -18.81
N GLU A 110 -0.72 -0.59 -19.19
CA GLU A 110 -0.36 -0.83 -20.59
C GLU A 110 -0.80 -2.21 -21.08
N THR A 111 -0.64 -3.23 -20.23
CA THR A 111 -0.78 -4.63 -20.65
C THR A 111 -1.95 -5.37 -20.00
N GLY A 112 -2.55 -4.82 -18.94
CA GLY A 112 -3.54 -5.50 -18.10
C GLY A 112 -2.92 -6.54 -17.14
N LEU A 113 -1.58 -6.61 -17.06
CA LEU A 113 -0.86 -7.61 -16.26
C LEU A 113 0.09 -6.93 -15.28
N SER A 114 0.07 -7.34 -14.02
CA SER A 114 1.00 -6.83 -12.99
C SER A 114 2.43 -7.34 -13.17
N PHE A 115 2.63 -8.45 -13.88
CA PHE A 115 3.94 -9.04 -14.11
C PHE A 115 4.23 -9.21 -15.60
N PRO A 116 5.47 -8.96 -16.05
CA PRO A 116 5.84 -9.11 -17.44
C PRO A 116 5.83 -10.57 -17.87
N GLN A 117 5.29 -10.84 -19.06
CA GLN A 117 5.35 -12.15 -19.70
C GLN A 117 6.70 -12.33 -20.38
N THR A 118 7.73 -12.67 -19.59
CA THR A 118 9.09 -12.93 -20.09
C THR A 118 9.14 -14.23 -20.90
N GLY A 119 10.21 -14.40 -21.74
CA GLY A 119 10.43 -15.64 -22.46
C GLY A 119 10.52 -16.85 -21.54
N LEU A 120 11.10 -16.70 -20.34
CA LEU A 120 11.15 -17.76 -19.33
C LEU A 120 9.75 -18.11 -18.83
N THR A 121 8.92 -17.11 -18.51
CA THR A 121 7.54 -17.33 -18.07
C THR A 121 6.74 -18.09 -19.12
N LYS A 122 6.85 -17.71 -20.39
CA LYS A 122 6.17 -18.39 -21.51
C LYS A 122 6.64 -19.84 -21.66
N LYS A 123 7.95 -20.08 -21.56
CA LYS A 123 8.53 -21.41 -21.61
C LYS A 123 8.01 -22.31 -20.49
N LEU A 124 8.04 -21.84 -19.24
CA LEU A 124 7.56 -22.58 -18.08
C LEU A 124 6.05 -22.89 -18.19
N ARG A 125 5.25 -21.92 -18.62
CA ARG A 125 3.81 -22.15 -18.84
C ARG A 125 3.57 -23.25 -19.87
N LYS A 126 4.32 -23.25 -20.98
CA LYS A 126 4.24 -24.28 -22.02
C LYS A 126 4.63 -25.66 -21.48
N GLU A 127 5.71 -25.76 -20.71
CA GLU A 127 6.16 -27.00 -20.08
C GLU A 127 5.12 -27.55 -19.09
N MET A 128 4.36 -26.68 -18.43
CA MET A 128 3.26 -27.02 -17.51
C MET A 128 1.93 -27.29 -18.23
N GLY A 129 1.87 -27.24 -19.56
CA GLY A 129 0.65 -27.41 -20.34
C GLY A 129 -0.38 -26.27 -20.18
N LEU A 130 0.07 -25.09 -19.71
CA LEU A 130 -0.78 -23.91 -19.53
C LEU A 130 -0.83 -23.08 -20.82
N LYS A 131 -2.00 -22.53 -21.13
CA LYS A 131 -2.17 -21.60 -22.26
C LYS A 131 -1.37 -20.31 -22.04
N GLU A 132 -1.01 -19.63 -23.12
CA GLU A 132 -0.47 -18.27 -23.02
C GLU A 132 -1.50 -17.35 -22.37
N VAL A 133 -1.00 -16.31 -21.67
CA VAL A 133 -1.87 -15.28 -21.08
C VAL A 133 -2.13 -14.24 -22.15
N GLU A 134 -3.37 -14.13 -22.55
CA GLU A 134 -3.85 -13.10 -23.49
C GLU A 134 -4.83 -12.20 -22.74
N VAL A 135 -4.67 -10.90 -22.87
CA VAL A 135 -5.60 -9.90 -22.33
C VAL A 135 -6.38 -9.34 -23.51
N GLU A 136 -7.70 -9.48 -23.48
CA GLU A 136 -8.56 -8.95 -24.53
C GLU A 136 -8.55 -7.42 -24.52
N ASP A 137 -8.59 -6.80 -25.70
CA ASP A 137 -8.65 -5.35 -25.84
C ASP A 137 -9.87 -4.72 -25.16
N SER A 138 -10.97 -5.45 -25.06
CA SER A 138 -12.16 -5.06 -24.29
C SER A 138 -11.83 -4.88 -22.82
N SER A 139 -11.19 -5.90 -22.22
CA SER A 139 -10.79 -5.89 -20.81
C SER A 139 -9.78 -4.77 -20.51
N LEU A 140 -8.84 -4.52 -21.41
CA LEU A 140 -7.87 -3.42 -21.26
C LEU A 140 -8.56 -2.05 -21.34
N ARG A 141 -9.56 -1.88 -22.22
CA ARG A 141 -10.36 -0.64 -22.27
C ARG A 141 -11.15 -0.43 -20.98
N ASP A 142 -11.79 -1.47 -20.46
CA ASP A 142 -12.56 -1.41 -19.22
C ASP A 142 -11.64 -1.09 -18.02
N LEU A 143 -10.46 -1.71 -17.94
CA LEU A 143 -9.45 -1.39 -16.93
C LEU A 143 -9.07 0.10 -16.98
N LYS A 144 -8.75 0.63 -18.15
CA LYS A 144 -8.40 2.04 -18.32
C LYS A 144 -9.55 2.97 -17.94
N LEU A 145 -10.78 2.61 -18.27
CA LEU A 145 -11.96 3.38 -17.88
C LEU A 145 -12.15 3.39 -16.35
N ILE A 146 -12.03 2.25 -15.69
CA ILE A 146 -12.12 2.14 -14.23
C ILE A 146 -11.02 2.99 -13.58
N VAL A 147 -9.77 2.81 -14.01
CA VAL A 147 -8.63 3.54 -13.45
C VAL A 147 -8.79 5.05 -13.62
N SER A 148 -9.26 5.54 -14.77
CA SER A 148 -9.48 6.98 -15.02
C SER A 148 -10.46 7.62 -14.02
N ARG A 149 -11.36 6.83 -13.44
CA ARG A 149 -12.34 7.27 -12.43
C ARG A 149 -11.87 7.10 -11.00
N THR A 150 -10.67 6.56 -10.79
CA THR A 150 -10.09 6.30 -9.46
C THR A 150 -8.92 7.24 -9.15
N ARG A 151 -8.43 7.18 -7.90
CA ARG A 151 -7.22 7.92 -7.51
C ARG A 151 -5.98 7.43 -8.24
N LEU A 152 -5.91 6.17 -8.63
CA LEU A 152 -4.77 5.60 -9.37
C LEU A 152 -4.54 6.34 -10.71
N GLY A 153 -5.60 6.70 -11.43
CA GLY A 153 -5.49 7.45 -12.69
C GLY A 153 -5.01 8.90 -12.54
N ARG A 154 -4.91 9.40 -11.30
CA ARG A 154 -4.41 10.75 -10.98
C ARG A 154 -2.96 10.74 -10.49
N LEU A 155 -2.38 9.56 -10.27
CA LEU A 155 -0.99 9.45 -9.82
C LEU A 155 -0.02 9.81 -10.95
N LYS A 156 1.03 10.55 -10.59
CA LYS A 156 2.18 10.74 -11.47
C LYS A 156 3.07 9.51 -11.37
N LEU A 157 3.07 8.68 -12.39
CA LEU A 157 3.85 7.45 -12.48
C LEU A 157 5.17 7.68 -13.25
N GLU A 158 5.83 8.82 -13.00
CA GLU A 158 7.10 9.16 -13.66
C GLU A 158 8.28 8.44 -13.02
#